data_ca0b9b53157fb6e1d6ed0c250112fafe
#
_entry.id   ca0b9b53157fb6e1d6ed0c250112fafe
#
_cell.length_a   1.000
_cell.length_b   1.000
_cell.length_c   1.000
_cell.angle_alpha   90.00
_cell.angle_beta   90.00
_cell.angle_gamma   90.00
#
_symmetry.space_group_name_H-M   'P 1'
#
loop_
_entity.id
_entity.type
_entity.pdbx_description
1 polymer ?
#
loop_
_entity_poly.entity_id
_entity_poly.type
_entity_poly.pdbx_seq_one_letter_code
_entity_poly.pdbx_strand_id
1 'polypeptide(L)'
;MTEPIRILHVLGALNIGGAENLIMDWYRNIDRTKVQFDFVVHTSSPAFYDEEIKQYGGHIYIAPRFVGFNIFSYIKFWIDFFKEHSEYNIVHGHVRSTAAIYLFIANRFKLITISHSHSTSSGTGFSAIVKNIMQFPIRWIANFYFAPSIESGKWLFGNKVKSDRFYLLKNGIDTESFRFNSEIRNEIRHKFNYKDEDKVFGCVGRLIKSKNYNFLLSSFKKLEINNKKLLIIGDGPEYNNIMTLAKKLKIDQELKIVRGTNNVCYFLNGMDTFLFPSKFEGLGISVIEAEANGLPIILNTVLPNELDLTDLITRVPLNINDWIKSVAKVQSDLTKRINYSELIRHAGYDIVKSTRWLEHWYLKKDGK
;
A
#
# COMPACT_ATOMS: atom_id res chain seq x y z
N MET A 1 -31.24 2.03 -18.14
CA MET A 1 -30.27 1.98 -17.03
C MET A 1 -29.66 3.36 -16.95
N THR A 2 -29.61 3.97 -15.77
CA THR A 2 -28.93 5.25 -15.56
C THR A 2 -27.43 5.02 -15.72
N GLU A 3 -26.72 5.93 -16.38
CA GLU A 3 -25.27 5.87 -16.47
C GLU A 3 -24.62 5.89 -15.10
N PRO A 4 -23.48 5.19 -14.89
CA PRO A 4 -22.77 5.21 -13.62
C PRO A 4 -22.26 6.62 -13.32
N ILE A 5 -22.20 6.98 -12.04
CA ILE A 5 -21.46 8.18 -11.64
C ILE A 5 -19.96 7.95 -11.89
N ARG A 6 -19.25 9.00 -12.32
CA ARG A 6 -17.80 8.91 -12.56
C ARG A 6 -17.03 9.65 -11.49
N ILE A 7 -16.09 8.96 -10.86
CA ILE A 7 -15.22 9.49 -9.80
C ILE A 7 -13.83 9.73 -10.40
N LEU A 8 -13.34 10.96 -10.29
CA LEU A 8 -12.01 11.29 -10.77
C LEU A 8 -10.96 11.08 -9.68
N HIS A 9 -10.12 10.07 -9.84
CA HIS A 9 -8.97 9.80 -8.98
C HIS A 9 -7.73 10.51 -9.48
N VAL A 10 -7.00 11.21 -8.58
CA VAL A 10 -5.77 11.93 -8.94
C VAL A 10 -4.56 11.27 -8.28
N LEU A 11 -3.66 10.69 -9.10
CA LEU A 11 -2.46 9.96 -8.67
C LEU A 11 -1.17 10.49 -9.29
N GLY A 12 -0.03 10.05 -8.79
CA GLY A 12 1.28 10.34 -9.38
C GLY A 12 1.55 9.51 -10.63
N ALA A 13 1.28 8.21 -10.55
CA ALA A 13 1.42 7.20 -11.59
C ALA A 13 0.53 6.00 -11.23
N LEU A 14 0.37 5.05 -12.15
CA LEU A 14 -0.44 3.83 -11.97
C LEU A 14 0.44 2.56 -11.93
N ASN A 15 1.57 2.64 -11.24
CA ASN A 15 2.47 1.50 -11.02
C ASN A 15 2.16 0.77 -9.72
N ILE A 16 2.75 -0.41 -9.53
CA ILE A 16 2.61 -1.20 -8.30
C ILE A 16 3.10 -0.38 -7.10
N GLY A 17 2.18 -0.07 -6.18
CA GLY A 17 2.43 0.68 -4.95
C GLY A 17 1.27 0.54 -3.99
N GLY A 18 1.46 0.90 -2.71
CA GLY A 18 0.45 0.66 -1.68
C GLY A 18 -0.87 1.42 -1.91
N ALA A 19 -0.82 2.68 -2.38
CA ALA A 19 -2.01 3.47 -2.68
C ALA A 19 -2.66 3.01 -3.99
N GLU A 20 -1.84 2.76 -5.01
CA GLU A 20 -2.28 2.32 -6.33
C GLU A 20 -2.95 0.94 -6.25
N ASN A 21 -2.35 -0.01 -5.53
CA ASN A 21 -2.94 -1.34 -5.31
C ASN A 21 -4.29 -1.23 -4.62
N LEU A 22 -4.40 -0.44 -3.54
CA LEU A 22 -5.67 -0.25 -2.82
C LEU A 22 -6.77 0.31 -3.74
N ILE A 23 -6.45 1.31 -4.58
CA ILE A 23 -7.43 1.93 -5.47
C ILE A 23 -7.86 0.92 -6.55
N MET A 24 -6.93 0.13 -7.07
CA MET A 24 -7.26 -0.94 -8.01
C MET A 24 -8.06 -2.06 -7.37
N ASP A 25 -7.80 -2.38 -6.10
CA ASP A 25 -8.61 -3.36 -5.37
C ASP A 25 -10.03 -2.85 -5.13
N TRP A 26 -10.23 -1.55 -4.85
CA TRP A 26 -11.57 -0.96 -4.88
C TRP A 26 -12.19 -1.06 -6.28
N TYR A 27 -11.44 -0.75 -7.34
CA TYR A 27 -11.96 -0.73 -8.72
C TYR A 27 -12.34 -2.13 -9.22
N ARG A 28 -11.65 -3.18 -8.76
CA ARG A 28 -12.01 -4.59 -9.02
C ARG A 28 -13.31 -5.00 -8.34
N ASN A 29 -13.57 -4.46 -7.13
CA ASN A 29 -14.66 -4.88 -6.27
C ASN A 29 -15.89 -3.96 -6.30
N ILE A 30 -15.82 -2.76 -6.91
CA ILE A 30 -16.93 -1.81 -7.00
C ILE A 30 -17.93 -2.25 -8.08
N ASP A 31 -19.22 -1.96 -7.88
CA ASP A 31 -20.24 -2.14 -8.91
C ASP A 31 -20.09 -1.06 -9.99
N ARG A 32 -19.36 -1.39 -11.07
CA ARG A 32 -19.08 -0.47 -12.18
C ARG A 32 -20.29 -0.05 -12.98
N THR A 33 -21.44 -0.68 -12.77
CA THR A 33 -22.71 -0.22 -13.34
C THR A 33 -23.30 0.98 -12.59
N LYS A 34 -22.82 1.25 -11.36
CA LYS A 34 -23.24 2.36 -10.52
C LYS A 34 -22.16 3.43 -10.37
N VAL A 35 -20.90 3.01 -10.18
CA VAL A 35 -19.76 3.89 -9.92
C VAL A 35 -18.60 3.50 -10.81
N GLN A 36 -18.12 4.41 -11.62
CA GLN A 36 -16.99 4.23 -12.53
C GLN A 36 -15.81 5.10 -12.08
N PHE A 37 -14.59 4.58 -12.20
CA PHE A 37 -13.37 5.33 -11.86
C PHE A 37 -12.65 5.81 -13.12
N ASP A 38 -12.22 7.06 -13.09
CA ASP A 38 -11.29 7.66 -14.04
C ASP A 38 -10.09 8.23 -13.31
N PHE A 39 -8.99 8.39 -14.03
CA PHE A 39 -7.71 8.68 -13.43
C PHE A 39 -7.02 9.88 -14.10
N VAL A 40 -6.49 10.79 -13.29
CA VAL A 40 -5.51 11.78 -13.73
C VAL A 40 -4.17 11.42 -13.13
N VAL A 41 -3.15 11.27 -13.99
CA VAL A 41 -1.77 10.96 -13.60
C VAL A 41 -0.80 12.07 -14.01
N HIS A 42 0.37 12.13 -13.34
CA HIS A 42 1.40 13.16 -13.59
C HIS A 42 2.59 12.62 -14.39
N THR A 43 2.39 11.55 -15.15
CA THR A 43 3.40 10.95 -16.02
C THR A 43 2.76 10.39 -17.28
N SER A 44 3.46 10.51 -18.40
CA SER A 44 3.08 9.89 -19.67
C SER A 44 3.72 8.51 -19.89
N SER A 45 4.58 8.06 -18.96
CA SER A 45 5.19 6.74 -19.07
C SER A 45 4.13 5.66 -18.85
N PRO A 46 4.10 4.60 -19.68
CA PRO A 46 3.23 3.46 -19.47
C PRO A 46 3.35 2.90 -18.06
N ALA A 47 2.25 2.56 -17.45
CA ALA A 47 2.18 2.08 -16.09
C ALA A 47 1.53 0.70 -16.01
N PHE A 48 1.79 0.00 -14.90
CA PHE A 48 1.38 -1.40 -14.73
C PHE A 48 -0.14 -1.62 -14.84
N TYR A 49 -0.94 -0.65 -14.33
CA TYR A 49 -2.40 -0.79 -14.30
C TYR A 49 -3.15 -0.16 -15.48
N ASP A 50 -2.45 0.46 -16.45
CA ASP A 50 -3.09 1.20 -17.54
C ASP A 50 -4.07 0.34 -18.36
N GLU A 51 -3.66 -0.89 -18.70
CA GLU A 51 -4.50 -1.79 -19.53
C GLU A 51 -5.69 -2.34 -18.74
N GLU A 52 -5.51 -2.66 -17.46
CA GLU A 52 -6.60 -3.14 -16.59
C GLU A 52 -7.68 -2.06 -16.40
N ILE A 53 -7.26 -0.80 -16.20
CA ILE A 53 -8.17 0.33 -16.07
C ILE A 53 -9.00 0.51 -17.34
N LYS A 54 -8.37 0.46 -18.51
CA LYS A 54 -9.06 0.56 -19.81
C LYS A 54 -10.04 -0.59 -20.03
N GLN A 55 -9.66 -1.82 -19.68
CA GLN A 55 -10.55 -3.00 -19.76
C GLN A 55 -11.79 -2.86 -18.88
N TYR A 56 -11.68 -2.15 -17.74
CA TYR A 56 -12.81 -1.85 -16.86
C TYR A 56 -13.63 -0.63 -17.30
N GLY A 57 -13.26 0.03 -18.42
CA GLY A 57 -13.97 1.20 -18.97
C GLY A 57 -13.58 2.53 -18.32
N GLY A 58 -12.47 2.56 -17.57
CA GLY A 58 -11.91 3.78 -16.99
C GLY A 58 -11.05 4.56 -17.99
N HIS A 59 -11.06 5.88 -17.87
CA HIS A 59 -10.24 6.78 -18.66
C HIS A 59 -8.99 7.20 -17.86
N ILE A 60 -7.88 7.42 -18.59
CA ILE A 60 -6.62 7.90 -18.01
C ILE A 60 -6.25 9.20 -18.71
N TYR A 61 -6.14 10.28 -17.93
CA TYR A 61 -5.74 11.60 -18.38
C TYR A 61 -4.35 11.94 -17.83
N ILE A 62 -3.58 12.72 -18.58
CA ILE A 62 -2.20 13.06 -18.22
C ILE A 62 -2.14 14.53 -17.87
N ALA A 63 -1.93 14.85 -16.60
CA ALA A 63 -1.63 16.19 -16.14
C ALA A 63 -0.14 16.52 -16.28
N PRO A 64 0.24 17.78 -16.53
CA PRO A 64 1.64 18.17 -16.51
C PRO A 64 2.27 17.84 -15.16
N ARG A 65 3.51 17.33 -15.17
CA ARG A 65 4.27 17.16 -13.94
C ARG A 65 4.54 18.52 -13.30
N PHE A 66 4.14 18.68 -12.04
CA PHE A 66 4.42 19.91 -11.31
C PHE A 66 5.89 19.97 -10.89
N VAL A 67 6.58 21.06 -11.28
CA VAL A 67 8.00 21.29 -11.00
C VAL A 67 8.26 22.65 -10.33
N GLY A 68 7.19 23.30 -9.83
CA GLY A 68 7.25 24.57 -9.09
C GLY A 68 7.09 25.78 -10.01
N PHE A 69 8.03 25.99 -10.94
CA PHE A 69 7.99 27.15 -11.86
C PHE A 69 6.89 27.05 -12.93
N ASN A 70 6.29 25.88 -13.14
CA ASN A 70 5.20 25.70 -14.10
C ASN A 70 3.79 25.86 -13.49
N ILE A 71 3.66 26.61 -12.40
CA ILE A 71 2.40 26.73 -11.65
C ILE A 71 1.25 27.27 -12.52
N PHE A 72 1.49 28.22 -13.40
CA PHE A 72 0.45 28.81 -14.26
C PHE A 72 -0.08 27.80 -15.29
N SER A 73 0.80 27.03 -15.95
CA SER A 73 0.39 25.99 -16.89
C SER A 73 -0.31 24.83 -16.18
N TYR A 74 0.11 24.50 -14.95
CA TYR A 74 -0.53 23.49 -14.13
C TYR A 74 -1.94 23.90 -13.71
N ILE A 75 -2.13 25.16 -13.28
CA ILE A 75 -3.45 25.71 -12.96
C ILE A 75 -4.32 25.76 -14.21
N LYS A 76 -3.78 26.22 -15.35
CA LYS A 76 -4.51 26.28 -16.62
C LYS A 76 -5.01 24.90 -17.03
N PHE A 77 -4.17 23.86 -16.95
CA PHE A 77 -4.58 22.48 -17.24
C PHE A 77 -5.83 22.08 -16.44
N TRP A 78 -5.84 22.31 -15.12
CA TRP A 78 -6.98 21.91 -14.28
C TRP A 78 -8.24 22.72 -14.55
N ILE A 79 -8.09 24.01 -14.88
CA ILE A 79 -9.23 24.86 -15.26
C ILE A 79 -9.84 24.37 -16.58
N ASP A 80 -9.00 24.11 -17.58
CA ASP A 80 -9.46 23.65 -18.90
C ASP A 80 -10.06 22.25 -18.76
N PHE A 81 -9.42 21.33 -18.02
CA PHE A 81 -9.89 20.00 -17.76
C PHE A 81 -11.31 19.99 -17.13
N PHE A 82 -11.56 20.77 -16.08
CA PHE A 82 -12.89 20.78 -15.44
C PHE A 82 -13.95 21.53 -16.26
N LYS A 83 -13.57 22.34 -17.24
CA LYS A 83 -14.50 22.92 -18.22
C LYS A 83 -14.92 21.88 -19.24
N GLU A 84 -13.99 21.06 -19.71
CA GLU A 84 -14.20 20.05 -20.75
C GLU A 84 -14.90 18.79 -20.21
N HIS A 85 -14.72 18.50 -18.90
CA HIS A 85 -15.18 17.29 -18.22
C HIS A 85 -16.21 17.59 -17.12
N SER A 86 -17.39 18.05 -17.54
CA SER A 86 -18.50 18.39 -16.62
C SER A 86 -19.22 17.17 -16.04
N GLU A 87 -18.90 15.97 -16.49
CA GLU A 87 -19.43 14.70 -16.00
C GLU A 87 -18.96 14.35 -14.59
N TYR A 88 -17.86 14.94 -14.13
CA TYR A 88 -17.33 14.69 -12.78
C TYR A 88 -18.01 15.58 -11.74
N ASN A 89 -18.57 14.96 -10.68
CA ASN A 89 -19.05 15.65 -9.49
C ASN A 89 -18.12 15.47 -8.29
N ILE A 90 -17.27 14.44 -8.33
CA ILE A 90 -16.38 14.07 -7.20
C ILE A 90 -14.94 13.91 -7.68
N VAL A 91 -14.01 14.57 -7.01
CA VAL A 91 -12.56 14.44 -7.19
C VAL A 91 -11.95 13.82 -5.94
N HIS A 92 -11.36 12.64 -6.07
CA HIS A 92 -10.69 11.92 -5.00
C HIS A 92 -9.17 12.01 -5.18
N GLY A 93 -8.54 12.89 -4.41
CA GLY A 93 -7.12 13.21 -4.52
C GLY A 93 -6.24 12.34 -3.63
N HIS A 94 -5.26 11.67 -4.23
CA HIS A 94 -4.26 10.83 -3.56
C HIS A 94 -2.84 11.44 -3.61
N VAL A 95 -2.58 12.36 -4.55
CA VAL A 95 -1.33 13.14 -4.61
C VAL A 95 -1.43 14.34 -3.70
N ARG A 96 -0.74 14.29 -2.56
CA ARG A 96 -0.83 15.36 -1.56
C ARG A 96 -0.07 16.64 -1.91
N SER A 97 1.09 16.53 -2.57
CA SER A 97 1.97 17.69 -2.82
C SER A 97 1.36 18.78 -3.68
N THR A 98 0.44 18.43 -4.60
CA THR A 98 -0.28 19.36 -5.47
C THR A 98 -1.76 19.45 -5.15
N ALA A 99 -2.23 18.70 -4.14
CA ALA A 99 -3.66 18.61 -3.80
C ALA A 99 -4.27 19.99 -3.48
N ALA A 100 -3.53 20.88 -2.82
CA ALA A 100 -4.02 22.22 -2.55
C ALA A 100 -4.39 23.00 -3.83
N ILE A 101 -3.70 22.75 -4.95
CA ILE A 101 -3.95 23.42 -6.21
C ILE A 101 -5.19 22.81 -6.90
N TYR A 102 -5.15 21.53 -7.24
CA TYR A 102 -6.24 20.93 -8.03
C TYR A 102 -7.55 20.80 -7.25
N LEU A 103 -7.52 20.54 -5.95
CA LEU A 103 -8.75 20.51 -5.13
C LEU A 103 -9.34 21.92 -4.96
N PHE A 104 -8.49 22.98 -4.86
CA PHE A 104 -8.98 24.34 -4.82
C PHE A 104 -9.70 24.70 -6.13
N ILE A 105 -9.13 24.33 -7.28
CA ILE A 105 -9.76 24.57 -8.58
C ILE A 105 -11.05 23.76 -8.70
N ALA A 106 -11.05 22.47 -8.34
CA ALA A 106 -12.24 21.63 -8.34
C ALA A 106 -13.39 22.25 -7.51
N ASN A 107 -13.09 22.80 -6.32
CA ASN A 107 -14.09 23.51 -5.51
C ASN A 107 -14.68 24.75 -6.21
N ARG A 108 -13.91 25.46 -7.06
CA ARG A 108 -14.43 26.58 -7.84
C ARG A 108 -15.43 26.14 -8.92
N PHE A 109 -15.31 24.89 -9.37
CA PHE A 109 -16.29 24.23 -10.23
C PHE A 109 -17.41 23.51 -9.45
N LYS A 110 -17.49 23.73 -8.12
CA LYS A 110 -18.50 23.14 -7.23
C LYS A 110 -18.43 21.60 -7.11
N LEU A 111 -17.28 21.02 -7.44
CA LEU A 111 -17.06 19.59 -7.29
C LEU A 111 -16.83 19.24 -5.83
N ILE A 112 -17.26 18.06 -5.41
CA ILE A 112 -16.96 17.49 -4.10
C ILE A 112 -15.52 17.02 -4.10
N THR A 113 -14.72 17.52 -3.16
CA THR A 113 -13.29 17.22 -3.08
C THR A 113 -12.95 16.37 -1.87
N ILE A 114 -12.23 15.27 -2.14
CA ILE A 114 -11.71 14.37 -1.12
C ILE A 114 -10.19 14.42 -1.16
N SER A 115 -9.55 14.61 -0.02
CA SER A 115 -8.11 14.38 0.12
C SER A 115 -7.89 13.10 0.93
N HIS A 116 -7.14 12.15 0.36
CA HIS A 116 -6.82 10.87 0.98
C HIS A 116 -5.34 10.80 1.37
N SER A 117 -5.08 10.57 2.65
CA SER A 117 -3.73 10.36 3.17
C SER A 117 -3.33 8.89 3.03
N HIS A 118 -2.13 8.62 2.50
CA HIS A 118 -1.58 7.27 2.37
C HIS A 118 -0.23 7.12 3.10
N SER A 119 0.15 8.13 3.90
CA SER A 119 1.48 8.16 4.53
C SER A 119 1.44 8.93 5.85
N THR A 120 2.45 8.69 6.68
CA THR A 120 2.71 9.44 7.92
C THR A 120 3.95 10.33 7.82
N SER A 121 4.58 10.41 6.64
CA SER A 121 5.82 11.17 6.44
C SER A 121 5.97 11.67 5.01
N SER A 122 6.62 12.83 4.84
CA SER A 122 7.09 13.34 3.54
C SER A 122 8.53 12.91 3.20
N GLY A 123 9.15 12.10 4.05
CA GLY A 123 10.58 11.80 3.99
C GLY A 123 11.42 12.85 4.73
N THR A 124 12.68 13.03 4.32
CA THR A 124 13.65 13.93 4.94
C THR A 124 14.24 14.90 3.90
N GLY A 125 14.86 15.98 4.39
CA GLY A 125 15.56 16.97 3.56
C GLY A 125 14.64 18.08 3.02
N PHE A 126 15.23 18.98 2.23
CA PHE A 126 14.56 20.18 1.71
C PHE A 126 13.28 19.88 0.91
N SER A 127 13.30 18.83 0.09
CA SER A 127 12.11 18.40 -0.68
C SER A 127 10.92 18.04 0.23
N ALA A 128 11.19 17.46 1.40
CA ALA A 128 10.14 17.13 2.37
C ALA A 128 9.52 18.39 2.99
N ILE A 129 10.34 19.41 3.28
CA ILE A 129 9.88 20.72 3.79
C ILE A 129 8.96 21.38 2.78
N VAL A 130 9.39 21.46 1.52
CA VAL A 130 8.57 22.05 0.44
C VAL A 130 7.23 21.31 0.29
N LYS A 131 7.26 19.97 0.28
CA LYS A 131 6.02 19.17 0.22
C LYS A 131 5.10 19.43 1.41
N ASN A 132 5.66 19.58 2.62
CA ASN A 132 4.88 19.87 3.82
C ASN A 132 4.21 21.24 3.75
N ILE A 133 4.91 22.26 3.24
CA ILE A 133 4.34 23.60 3.02
C ILE A 133 3.22 23.53 1.98
N MET A 134 3.44 22.87 0.85
CA MET A 134 2.44 22.75 -0.22
C MET A 134 1.19 21.98 0.18
N GLN A 135 1.31 20.95 1.01
CA GLN A 135 0.16 20.16 1.45
C GLN A 135 -0.63 20.82 2.60
N PHE A 136 -0.02 21.78 3.32
CA PHE A 136 -0.64 22.39 4.51
C PHE A 136 -2.03 23.00 4.25
N PRO A 137 -2.30 23.72 3.13
CA PRO A 137 -3.60 24.32 2.84
C PRO A 137 -4.73 23.30 2.59
N ILE A 138 -4.43 22.02 2.32
CA ILE A 138 -5.44 20.97 2.09
C ILE A 138 -6.45 20.92 3.24
N ARG A 139 -6.02 21.23 4.46
CA ARG A 139 -6.84 21.25 5.69
C ARG A 139 -8.06 22.15 5.63
N TRP A 140 -8.06 23.14 4.75
CA TRP A 140 -9.14 24.12 4.56
C TRP A 140 -9.79 24.01 3.19
N ILE A 141 -9.12 23.34 2.24
CA ILE A 141 -9.57 23.24 0.84
C ILE A 141 -10.45 22.02 0.64
N ALA A 142 -10.02 20.83 1.10
CA ALA A 142 -10.79 19.61 0.88
C ALA A 142 -12.13 19.63 1.63
N ASN A 143 -13.20 19.17 0.98
CA ASN A 143 -14.52 19.01 1.62
C ASN A 143 -14.49 17.82 2.58
N PHE A 144 -13.80 16.73 2.23
CA PHE A 144 -13.71 15.50 3.01
C PHE A 144 -12.27 15.01 3.12
N TYR A 145 -11.97 14.33 4.22
CA TYR A 145 -10.64 13.87 4.59
C TYR A 145 -10.68 12.36 4.84
N PHE A 146 -9.91 11.60 4.08
CA PHE A 146 -9.82 10.14 4.25
C PHE A 146 -8.43 9.74 4.68
N ALA A 147 -8.30 8.76 5.57
CA ALA A 147 -7.02 8.20 5.98
C ALA A 147 -7.18 6.76 6.47
N PRO A 148 -6.14 5.90 6.32
CA PRO A 148 -6.16 4.52 6.78
C PRO A 148 -5.96 4.38 8.30
N SER A 149 -5.39 5.41 8.95
CA SER A 149 -5.17 5.47 10.39
C SER A 149 -5.36 6.89 10.92
N ILE A 150 -5.60 7.01 12.22
CA ILE A 150 -5.69 8.32 12.89
C ILE A 150 -4.37 9.08 12.79
N GLU A 151 -3.22 8.39 12.89
CA GLU A 151 -1.89 8.97 12.76
C GLU A 151 -1.69 9.58 11.37
N SER A 152 -2.00 8.85 10.31
CA SER A 152 -1.93 9.33 8.93
C SER A 152 -2.85 10.53 8.70
N GLY A 153 -4.04 10.48 9.28
CA GLY A 153 -4.98 11.60 9.28
C GLY A 153 -4.44 12.83 10.02
N LYS A 154 -3.94 12.67 11.24
CA LYS A 154 -3.36 13.75 12.04
C LYS A 154 -2.16 14.38 11.33
N TRP A 155 -1.30 13.57 10.76
CA TRP A 155 -0.12 14.05 10.04
C TRP A 155 -0.50 14.99 8.88
N LEU A 156 -1.46 14.60 8.03
CA LEU A 156 -1.83 15.40 6.86
C LEU A 156 -2.85 16.50 7.20
N PHE A 157 -3.86 16.18 8.00
CA PHE A 157 -5.03 17.03 8.21
C PHE A 157 -5.05 17.75 9.57
N GLY A 158 -4.13 17.42 10.48
CA GLY A 158 -4.08 18.00 11.83
C GLY A 158 -5.38 17.75 12.59
N ASN A 159 -5.94 18.81 13.20
CA ASN A 159 -7.16 18.70 14.01
C ASN A 159 -8.43 18.36 13.21
N LYS A 160 -8.38 18.35 11.87
CA LYS A 160 -9.53 17.96 11.04
C LYS A 160 -9.95 16.51 11.22
N VAL A 161 -9.08 15.66 11.77
CA VAL A 161 -9.44 14.28 12.19
C VAL A 161 -10.54 14.21 13.22
N LYS A 162 -10.87 15.33 13.89
CA LYS A 162 -11.98 15.42 14.86
C LYS A 162 -13.29 15.92 14.23
N SER A 163 -13.30 16.25 12.93
CA SER A 163 -14.48 16.76 12.25
C SER A 163 -15.36 15.63 11.73
N ASP A 164 -16.64 15.90 11.54
CA ASP A 164 -17.64 15.05 10.87
C ASP A 164 -17.34 14.79 9.39
N ARG A 165 -16.35 15.50 8.82
CA ARG A 165 -15.86 15.35 7.45
C ARG A 165 -14.64 14.44 7.34
N PHE A 166 -14.16 13.89 8.45
CA PHE A 166 -13.06 12.92 8.46
C PHE A 166 -13.61 11.49 8.51
N TYR A 167 -13.06 10.63 7.66
CA TYR A 167 -13.40 9.22 7.57
C TYR A 167 -12.16 8.34 7.70
N LEU A 168 -12.19 7.45 8.68
CA LEU A 168 -11.20 6.39 8.82
C LEU A 168 -11.55 5.27 7.84
N LEU A 169 -10.84 5.20 6.72
CA LEU A 169 -11.02 4.17 5.69
C LEU A 169 -9.80 3.27 5.68
N LYS A 170 -9.89 2.15 6.38
CA LYS A 170 -8.80 1.18 6.47
C LYS A 170 -8.45 0.63 5.10
N ASN A 171 -7.16 0.42 4.86
CA ASN A 171 -6.67 -0.23 3.65
C ASN A 171 -7.05 -1.71 3.68
N GLY A 172 -8.19 -2.04 3.09
CA GLY A 172 -8.67 -3.42 3.00
C GLY A 172 -7.75 -4.26 2.11
N ILE A 173 -7.71 -5.55 2.40
CA ILE A 173 -7.10 -6.60 1.57
C ILE A 173 -8.14 -7.62 1.17
N ASP A 174 -7.90 -8.39 0.12
CA ASP A 174 -8.70 -9.56 -0.22
C ASP A 174 -8.39 -10.70 0.75
N THR A 175 -9.09 -10.71 1.89
CA THR A 175 -8.85 -11.68 2.98
C THR A 175 -9.01 -13.13 2.54
N GLU A 176 -9.81 -13.42 1.51
CA GLU A 176 -9.93 -14.78 0.96
C GLU A 176 -8.70 -15.18 0.18
N SER A 177 -8.20 -14.31 -0.72
CA SER A 177 -6.99 -14.60 -1.49
C SER A 177 -5.76 -14.73 -0.60
N PHE A 178 -5.70 -14.01 0.53
CA PHE A 178 -4.60 -14.12 1.49
C PHE A 178 -4.75 -15.27 2.48
N ARG A 179 -5.87 -15.98 2.49
CA ARG A 179 -6.06 -17.18 3.33
C ARG A 179 -5.03 -18.24 3.00
N PHE A 180 -4.47 -18.87 4.04
CA PHE A 180 -3.49 -19.94 3.85
C PHE A 180 -4.07 -21.11 3.04
N ASN A 181 -3.29 -21.59 2.07
CA ASN A 181 -3.60 -22.73 1.23
C ASN A 181 -2.39 -23.68 1.15
N SER A 182 -2.55 -24.90 1.62
CA SER A 182 -1.48 -25.91 1.65
C SER A 182 -1.07 -26.40 0.26
N GLU A 183 -1.97 -26.41 -0.72
CA GLU A 183 -1.66 -26.80 -2.10
C GLU A 183 -0.75 -25.77 -2.75
N ILE A 184 -1.11 -24.47 -2.62
CA ILE A 184 -0.28 -23.35 -3.09
C ILE A 184 1.09 -23.35 -2.39
N ARG A 185 1.12 -23.66 -1.08
CA ARG A 185 2.40 -23.83 -0.35
C ARG A 185 3.28 -24.87 -1.01
N ASN A 186 2.75 -26.06 -1.29
CA ASN A 186 3.49 -27.15 -1.91
C ASN A 186 3.98 -26.74 -3.32
N GLU A 187 3.14 -26.10 -4.10
CA GLU A 187 3.48 -25.59 -5.44
C GLU A 187 4.66 -24.61 -5.38
N ILE A 188 4.62 -23.60 -4.48
CA ILE A 188 5.70 -22.61 -4.32
C ILE A 188 6.99 -23.28 -3.87
N ARG A 189 6.92 -24.18 -2.90
CA ARG A 189 8.10 -24.86 -2.39
C ARG A 189 8.75 -25.73 -3.47
N HIS A 190 7.95 -26.43 -4.26
CA HIS A 190 8.43 -27.19 -5.42
C HIS A 190 9.06 -26.25 -6.48
N LYS A 191 8.39 -25.15 -6.83
CA LYS A 191 8.88 -24.15 -7.81
C LYS A 191 10.25 -23.60 -7.45
N PHE A 192 10.55 -23.42 -6.18
CA PHE A 192 11.84 -22.90 -5.70
C PHE A 192 12.81 -23.98 -5.23
N ASN A 193 12.47 -25.26 -5.41
CA ASN A 193 13.24 -26.41 -4.92
C ASN A 193 13.47 -26.34 -3.39
N TYR A 194 12.50 -25.83 -2.64
CA TYR A 194 12.53 -25.87 -1.18
C TYR A 194 12.07 -27.24 -0.68
N LYS A 195 12.84 -27.81 0.25
CA LYS A 195 12.52 -29.09 0.90
C LYS A 195 11.59 -28.90 2.08
N ASP A 196 10.98 -29.98 2.57
CA ASP A 196 10.07 -29.90 3.72
C ASP A 196 10.78 -29.41 4.99
N GLU A 197 12.03 -29.81 5.18
CA GLU A 197 12.88 -29.37 6.28
C GLU A 197 13.43 -27.93 6.14
N ASP A 198 13.31 -27.30 4.98
CA ASP A 198 13.75 -25.91 4.79
C ASP A 198 12.87 -24.96 5.59
N LYS A 199 13.49 -24.05 6.34
CA LYS A 199 12.81 -22.92 7.00
C LYS A 199 12.87 -21.69 6.13
N VAL A 200 11.72 -21.29 5.56
CA VAL A 200 11.60 -20.18 4.62
C VAL A 200 11.20 -18.91 5.35
N PHE A 201 12.12 -17.97 5.46
CA PHE A 201 11.88 -16.63 5.95
C PHE A 201 11.44 -15.73 4.80
N GLY A 202 10.41 -14.91 5.01
CA GLY A 202 9.87 -14.04 3.98
C GLY A 202 9.93 -12.56 4.33
N CYS A 203 10.00 -11.72 3.31
CA CYS A 203 9.81 -10.27 3.43
C CYS A 203 9.13 -9.74 2.17
N VAL A 204 8.14 -8.88 2.32
CA VAL A 204 7.42 -8.26 1.21
C VAL A 204 7.51 -6.74 1.33
N GLY A 205 7.87 -6.10 0.22
CA GLY A 205 7.86 -4.65 0.15
C GLY A 205 8.79 -4.07 -0.90
N ARG A 206 8.59 -2.79 -1.20
CA ARG A 206 9.41 -2.06 -2.16
C ARG A 206 10.90 -2.10 -1.76
N LEU A 207 11.80 -2.35 -2.70
CA LEU A 207 13.24 -2.43 -2.42
C LEU A 207 13.84 -1.02 -2.27
N ILE A 208 13.62 -0.40 -1.11
CA ILE A 208 14.08 0.95 -0.73
C ILE A 208 14.74 0.95 0.65
N LYS A 209 15.51 2.00 0.93
CA LYS A 209 16.32 2.13 2.17
C LYS A 209 15.51 2.02 3.46
N SER A 210 14.25 2.52 3.49
CA SER A 210 13.41 2.46 4.69
C SER A 210 13.00 1.03 5.08
N LYS A 211 12.94 0.09 4.13
CA LYS A 211 12.64 -1.32 4.38
C LYS A 211 13.80 -2.11 5.02
N ASN A 212 15.01 -1.50 5.04
CA ASN A 212 16.16 -1.96 5.82
C ASN A 212 16.65 -3.38 5.47
N TYR A 213 16.71 -3.70 4.18
CA TYR A 213 17.18 -5.00 3.71
C TYR A 213 18.62 -5.34 4.14
N ASN A 214 19.47 -4.32 4.37
CA ASN A 214 20.81 -4.54 4.90
C ASN A 214 20.80 -5.21 6.28
N PHE A 215 19.90 -4.75 7.15
CA PHE A 215 19.69 -5.38 8.46
C PHE A 215 19.12 -6.80 8.30
N LEU A 216 18.13 -6.99 7.42
CA LEU A 216 17.55 -8.29 7.14
C LEU A 216 18.61 -9.32 6.73
N LEU A 217 19.42 -9.00 5.72
CA LEU A 217 20.47 -9.89 5.22
C LEU A 217 21.56 -10.17 6.29
N SER A 218 21.96 -9.13 7.05
CA SER A 218 22.97 -9.27 8.10
C SER A 218 22.48 -10.13 9.26
N SER A 219 21.20 -9.99 9.65
CA SER A 219 20.59 -10.83 10.68
C SER A 219 20.36 -12.25 10.19
N PHE A 220 19.87 -12.42 8.94
CA PHE A 220 19.69 -13.73 8.32
C PHE A 220 21.00 -14.52 8.24
N LYS A 221 22.11 -13.88 7.87
CA LYS A 221 23.44 -14.53 7.85
C LYS A 221 23.80 -15.12 9.22
N LYS A 222 23.48 -14.39 10.30
CA LYS A 222 23.83 -14.78 11.68
C LYS A 222 22.86 -15.78 12.33
N LEU A 223 21.72 -16.09 11.68
CA LEU A 223 20.81 -17.13 12.18
C LEU A 223 21.49 -18.50 12.10
N GLU A 224 21.63 -19.16 13.24
CA GLU A 224 22.15 -20.53 13.35
C GLU A 224 21.01 -21.56 13.17
N ILE A 225 20.42 -21.57 11.97
CA ILE A 225 19.34 -22.48 11.57
C ILE A 225 19.81 -23.19 10.31
N ASN A 226 19.79 -24.53 10.36
CA ASN A 226 20.09 -25.35 9.19
C ASN A 226 18.96 -25.19 8.14
N ASN A 227 19.31 -25.37 6.87
CA ASN A 227 18.35 -25.36 5.76
C ASN A 227 17.46 -24.10 5.72
N LYS A 228 18.02 -22.92 6.11
CA LYS A 228 17.29 -21.65 6.04
C LYS A 228 17.29 -21.10 4.62
N LYS A 229 16.14 -20.54 4.20
CA LYS A 229 15.93 -19.83 2.93
C LYS A 229 15.37 -18.45 3.20
N LEU A 230 15.69 -17.50 2.33
CA LEU A 230 15.15 -16.14 2.40
C LEU A 230 14.44 -15.82 1.07
N LEU A 231 13.14 -15.56 1.15
CA LEU A 231 12.30 -15.19 0.01
C LEU A 231 11.86 -13.73 0.16
N ILE A 232 12.33 -12.86 -0.74
CA ILE A 232 11.95 -11.45 -0.79
C ILE A 232 11.04 -11.22 -1.99
N ILE A 233 9.89 -10.59 -1.76
CA ILE A 233 8.94 -10.20 -2.81
C ILE A 233 8.95 -8.67 -2.90
N GLY A 234 9.36 -8.14 -4.05
CA GLY A 234 9.36 -6.70 -4.27
C GLY A 234 10.32 -6.23 -5.35
N ASP A 235 10.18 -4.98 -5.73
CA ASP A 235 11.02 -4.28 -6.69
C ASP A 235 11.45 -2.90 -6.18
N GLY A 236 12.52 -2.35 -6.71
CA GLY A 236 12.98 -1.02 -6.37
C GLY A 236 14.48 -0.79 -6.56
N PRO A 237 14.94 0.46 -6.32
CA PRO A 237 16.31 0.88 -6.62
C PRO A 237 17.40 0.16 -5.82
N GLU A 238 17.07 -0.43 -4.66
CA GLU A 238 18.05 -1.14 -3.82
C GLU A 238 18.34 -2.59 -4.30
N TYR A 239 17.69 -3.08 -5.37
CA TYR A 239 17.88 -4.46 -5.86
C TYR A 239 19.35 -4.85 -6.02
N ASN A 240 20.14 -4.05 -6.75
CA ASN A 240 21.55 -4.34 -7.00
C ASN A 240 22.38 -4.30 -5.71
N ASN A 241 22.08 -3.37 -4.80
CA ASN A 241 22.74 -3.27 -3.49
C ASN A 241 22.46 -4.50 -2.63
N ILE A 242 21.21 -4.99 -2.62
CA ILE A 242 20.81 -6.21 -1.90
C ILE A 242 21.55 -7.43 -2.45
N MET A 243 21.61 -7.61 -3.77
CA MET A 243 22.31 -8.74 -4.41
C MET A 243 23.82 -8.69 -4.16
N THR A 244 24.42 -7.50 -4.22
CA THR A 244 25.86 -7.32 -3.91
C THR A 244 26.16 -7.67 -2.46
N LEU A 245 25.31 -7.23 -1.53
CA LEU A 245 25.46 -7.56 -0.12
C LEU A 245 25.27 -9.05 0.16
N ALA A 246 24.29 -9.69 -0.47
CA ALA A 246 24.04 -11.13 -0.33
C ALA A 246 25.27 -11.96 -0.74
N LYS A 247 25.89 -11.63 -1.88
CA LYS A 247 27.15 -12.25 -2.32
C LYS A 247 28.29 -12.02 -1.31
N LYS A 248 28.46 -10.78 -0.84
CA LYS A 248 29.48 -10.45 0.18
C LYS A 248 29.30 -11.25 1.47
N LEU A 249 28.05 -11.48 1.86
CA LEU A 249 27.69 -12.27 3.06
C LEU A 249 27.71 -13.78 2.79
N LYS A 250 27.88 -14.22 1.54
CA LYS A 250 27.82 -15.63 1.10
C LYS A 250 26.49 -16.28 1.49
N ILE A 251 25.36 -15.62 1.15
CA ILE A 251 23.97 -16.09 1.34
C ILE A 251 23.15 -15.97 0.04
N ASP A 252 23.81 -15.76 -1.07
CA ASP A 252 23.16 -15.60 -2.38
C ASP A 252 22.49 -16.90 -2.87
N GLN A 253 22.94 -18.06 -2.41
CA GLN A 253 22.31 -19.35 -2.71
C GLN A 253 21.04 -19.62 -1.88
N GLU A 254 20.94 -19.04 -0.70
CA GLU A 254 19.76 -19.11 0.16
C GLU A 254 18.73 -18.03 -0.14
N LEU A 255 19.13 -16.96 -0.88
CA LEU A 255 18.27 -15.82 -1.19
C LEU A 255 17.57 -16.00 -2.54
N LYS A 256 16.25 -15.78 -2.52
CA LYS A 256 15.43 -15.62 -3.73
C LYS A 256 14.71 -14.28 -3.69
N ILE A 257 14.78 -13.50 -4.77
CA ILE A 257 14.03 -12.25 -4.93
C ILE A 257 13.08 -12.40 -6.12
N VAL A 258 11.79 -12.17 -5.87
CA VAL A 258 10.74 -12.12 -6.90
C VAL A 258 10.37 -10.67 -7.13
N ARG A 259 10.50 -10.21 -8.38
CA ARG A 259 10.23 -8.83 -8.79
C ARG A 259 9.00 -8.75 -9.70
N GLY A 260 8.38 -7.56 -9.75
CA GLY A 260 7.34 -7.26 -10.73
C GLY A 260 6.07 -8.11 -10.59
N THR A 261 5.73 -8.54 -9.38
CA THR A 261 4.51 -9.31 -9.12
C THR A 261 3.53 -8.53 -8.24
N ASN A 262 2.25 -8.65 -8.55
CA ASN A 262 1.13 -8.25 -7.69
C ASN A 262 0.50 -9.46 -6.94
N ASN A 263 0.94 -10.68 -7.23
CA ASN A 263 0.42 -11.91 -6.62
C ASN A 263 1.17 -12.26 -5.32
N VAL A 264 1.18 -11.34 -4.35
CA VAL A 264 1.87 -11.50 -3.06
C VAL A 264 1.27 -12.67 -2.27
N CYS A 265 -0.07 -12.82 -2.29
CA CYS A 265 -0.79 -13.88 -1.57
C CYS A 265 -0.29 -15.29 -1.94
N TYR A 266 0.04 -15.51 -3.23
CA TYR A 266 0.61 -16.75 -3.70
C TYR A 266 1.93 -17.08 -2.97
N PHE A 267 2.86 -16.13 -2.92
CA PHE A 267 4.19 -16.35 -2.35
C PHE A 267 4.23 -16.45 -0.82
N LEU A 268 3.31 -15.78 -0.11
CA LEU A 268 3.22 -15.88 1.36
C LEU A 268 2.97 -17.31 1.82
N ASN A 269 2.22 -18.11 1.04
CA ASN A 269 1.95 -19.51 1.37
C ASN A 269 3.22 -20.37 1.52
N GLY A 270 4.27 -20.07 0.73
CA GLY A 270 5.54 -20.81 0.78
C GLY A 270 6.44 -20.46 1.98
N MET A 271 6.13 -19.40 2.72
CA MET A 271 6.93 -18.92 3.85
C MET A 271 6.54 -19.61 5.18
N ASP A 272 7.46 -19.59 6.15
CA ASP A 272 7.25 -20.10 7.52
C ASP A 272 7.27 -18.97 8.56
N THR A 273 7.97 -17.88 8.29
CA THR A 273 8.05 -16.71 9.17
C THR A 273 8.22 -15.44 8.34
N PHE A 274 7.47 -14.41 8.66
CA PHE A 274 7.57 -13.11 8.00
C PHE A 274 8.48 -12.17 8.79
N LEU A 275 9.46 -11.57 8.13
CA LEU A 275 10.44 -10.66 8.74
C LEU A 275 10.26 -9.24 8.21
N PHE A 276 10.01 -8.28 9.09
CA PHE A 276 9.69 -6.91 8.68
C PHE A 276 10.53 -5.86 9.46
N PRO A 277 11.83 -5.69 9.12
CA PRO A 277 12.75 -4.80 9.81
C PRO A 277 12.68 -3.34 9.34
N SER A 278 11.53 -2.91 8.81
CA SER A 278 11.35 -1.54 8.34
C SER A 278 11.66 -0.52 9.43
N LYS A 279 12.29 0.60 9.05
CA LYS A 279 12.62 1.69 9.97
C LYS A 279 11.40 2.55 10.29
N PHE A 280 10.49 2.69 9.35
CA PHE A 280 9.19 3.35 9.52
C PHE A 280 8.22 2.91 8.42
N GLU A 281 6.92 2.98 8.70
CA GLU A 281 5.83 2.69 7.77
C GLU A 281 4.67 3.67 7.99
N GLY A 282 3.85 3.86 6.94
CA GLY A 282 2.57 4.54 7.09
C GLY A 282 1.56 3.65 7.80
N LEU A 283 1.38 2.43 7.30
CA LEU A 283 0.62 1.36 7.95
C LEU A 283 1.40 0.05 7.90
N GLY A 284 1.94 -0.35 6.75
CA GLY A 284 2.63 -1.64 6.58
C GLY A 284 1.68 -2.74 6.15
N ILE A 285 0.92 -2.52 5.06
CA ILE A 285 -0.13 -3.44 4.59
C ILE A 285 0.38 -4.88 4.41
N SER A 286 1.65 -5.08 4.01
CA SER A 286 2.24 -6.42 3.85
C SER A 286 2.36 -7.21 5.16
N VAL A 287 2.33 -6.54 6.32
CA VAL A 287 2.22 -7.20 7.62
C VAL A 287 0.81 -7.75 7.80
N ILE A 288 -0.21 -6.95 7.47
CA ILE A 288 -1.62 -7.36 7.55
C ILE A 288 -1.91 -8.52 6.59
N GLU A 289 -1.31 -8.49 5.39
CA GLU A 289 -1.36 -9.58 4.41
C GLU A 289 -0.73 -10.88 4.98
N ALA A 290 0.41 -10.76 5.66
CA ALA A 290 1.08 -11.88 6.31
C ALA A 290 0.29 -12.41 7.52
N GLU A 291 -0.35 -11.53 8.32
CA GLU A 291 -1.26 -11.93 9.39
C GLU A 291 -2.47 -12.69 8.84
N ALA A 292 -3.09 -12.20 7.74
CA ALA A 292 -4.21 -12.89 7.08
C ALA A 292 -3.81 -14.27 6.57
N ASN A 293 -2.56 -14.45 6.15
CA ASN A 293 -2.01 -15.75 5.77
C ASN A 293 -1.61 -16.61 6.98
N GLY A 294 -1.72 -16.12 8.21
CA GLY A 294 -1.38 -16.84 9.44
C GLY A 294 0.12 -17.05 9.64
N LEU A 295 0.96 -16.19 9.07
CA LEU A 295 2.40 -16.25 9.27
C LEU A 295 2.80 -15.65 10.62
N PRO A 296 3.63 -16.30 11.42
CA PRO A 296 4.33 -15.66 12.53
C PRO A 296 5.19 -14.51 11.99
N ILE A 297 5.15 -13.36 12.66
CA ILE A 297 5.76 -12.11 12.19
C ILE A 297 6.74 -11.56 13.22
N ILE A 298 7.94 -11.25 12.78
CA ILE A 298 8.91 -10.47 13.55
C ILE A 298 8.99 -9.08 12.91
N LEU A 299 8.65 -8.06 13.66
CA LEU A 299 8.70 -6.68 13.17
C LEU A 299 9.40 -5.71 14.15
N ASN A 300 9.83 -4.57 13.62
CA ASN A 300 10.47 -3.53 14.41
C ASN A 300 9.49 -2.87 15.39
N THR A 301 9.93 -2.66 16.66
CA THR A 301 9.12 -2.07 17.73
C THR A 301 8.56 -0.69 17.42
N VAL A 302 9.19 0.09 16.53
CA VAL A 302 8.77 1.48 16.23
C VAL A 302 7.62 1.57 15.22
N LEU A 303 7.19 0.44 14.65
CA LEU A 303 6.12 0.43 13.67
C LEU A 303 4.75 0.64 14.32
N PRO A 304 3.72 1.09 13.55
CA PRO A 304 2.39 1.40 14.10
C PRO A 304 1.79 0.24 14.90
N ASN A 305 1.14 0.56 16.03
CA ASN A 305 0.46 -0.45 16.86
C ASN A 305 -0.82 -0.98 16.20
N GLU A 306 -1.34 -0.30 15.19
CA GLU A 306 -2.46 -0.75 14.37
C GLU A 306 -2.17 -2.04 13.59
N LEU A 307 -0.90 -2.46 13.56
CA LEU A 307 -0.49 -3.74 13.00
C LEU A 307 -0.70 -4.94 13.96
N ASP A 308 -0.95 -4.70 15.24
CA ASP A 308 -1.13 -5.79 16.22
C ASP A 308 -2.58 -6.31 16.19
N LEU A 309 -2.96 -6.96 15.10
CA LEU A 309 -4.32 -7.47 14.90
C LEU A 309 -4.49 -8.89 15.42
N THR A 310 -3.39 -9.63 15.56
CA THR A 310 -3.36 -11.03 15.96
C THR A 310 -2.22 -11.33 16.94
N ASP A 311 -2.21 -12.52 17.49
CA ASP A 311 -1.15 -13.07 18.35
C ASP A 311 0.11 -13.50 17.58
N LEU A 312 0.13 -13.34 16.27
CA LEU A 312 1.27 -13.68 15.40
C LEU A 312 2.42 -12.67 15.48
N ILE A 313 2.17 -11.48 16.00
CA ILE A 313 3.12 -10.37 16.02
C ILE A 313 4.10 -10.50 17.18
N THR A 314 5.39 -10.47 16.87
CA THR A 314 6.47 -10.29 17.84
C THR A 314 7.26 -9.02 17.50
N ARG A 315 7.23 -8.04 18.40
CA ARG A 315 7.93 -6.76 18.25
C ARG A 315 9.34 -6.84 18.82
N VAL A 316 10.34 -6.52 17.98
CA VAL A 316 11.76 -6.62 18.36
C VAL A 316 12.50 -5.36 17.91
N PRO A 317 13.34 -4.73 18.74
CA PRO A 317 14.15 -3.60 18.32
C PRO A 317 15.16 -4.04 17.23
N LEU A 318 15.62 -3.09 16.41
CA LEU A 318 16.64 -3.36 15.38
C LEU A 318 18.02 -3.58 15.98
N ASN A 319 18.13 -4.53 16.91
CA ASN A 319 19.34 -5.09 17.43
C ASN A 319 19.51 -6.51 16.91
N ILE A 320 20.64 -6.83 16.29
CA ILE A 320 20.84 -8.13 15.62
C ILE A 320 20.69 -9.30 16.59
N ASN A 321 21.25 -9.19 17.81
CA ASN A 321 21.23 -10.31 18.77
C ASN A 321 19.81 -10.60 19.27
N ASP A 322 19.03 -9.55 19.58
CA ASP A 322 17.63 -9.70 20.00
C ASP A 322 16.77 -10.24 18.86
N TRP A 323 17.04 -9.75 17.64
CA TRP A 323 16.34 -10.17 16.43
C TRP A 323 16.52 -11.67 16.14
N ILE A 324 17.78 -12.14 16.09
CA ILE A 324 18.07 -13.56 15.83
C ILE A 324 17.54 -14.49 16.93
N LYS A 325 17.62 -14.07 18.20
CA LYS A 325 17.03 -14.83 19.32
C LYS A 325 15.52 -14.96 19.19
N SER A 326 14.83 -13.90 18.78
CA SER A 326 13.38 -13.92 18.58
C SER A 326 12.99 -14.77 17.38
N VAL A 327 13.68 -14.62 16.25
CA VAL A 327 13.45 -15.41 15.04
C VAL A 327 13.66 -16.92 15.30
N ALA A 328 14.70 -17.27 16.08
CA ALA A 328 15.00 -18.68 16.39
C ALA A 328 13.92 -19.36 17.25
N LYS A 329 13.16 -18.59 18.05
CA LYS A 329 12.08 -19.11 18.92
C LYS A 329 10.76 -19.29 18.20
N VAL A 330 10.59 -18.68 17.01
CA VAL A 330 9.32 -18.73 16.29
C VAL A 330 9.06 -20.13 15.76
N GLN A 331 7.88 -20.62 16.07
CA GLN A 331 7.34 -21.86 15.50
C GLN A 331 6.14 -21.52 14.62
N SER A 332 6.08 -22.12 13.44
CA SER A 332 4.94 -22.04 12.54
C SER A 332 4.05 -23.27 12.74
N ASP A 333 2.80 -23.03 13.09
CA ASP A 333 1.79 -24.09 13.18
C ASP A 333 0.87 -24.00 11.94
N LEU A 334 1.12 -24.86 10.97
CA LEU A 334 0.37 -24.86 9.70
C LEU A 334 -1.13 -25.12 9.90
N THR A 335 -1.50 -25.86 10.95
CA THR A 335 -2.91 -26.22 11.20
C THR A 335 -3.74 -25.01 11.64
N LYS A 336 -3.13 -24.04 12.28
CA LYS A 336 -3.79 -22.83 12.76
C LYS A 336 -3.86 -21.71 11.71
N ARG A 337 -2.99 -21.71 10.70
CA ARG A 337 -2.85 -20.62 9.73
C ARG A 337 -4.16 -20.26 9.02
N ILE A 338 -5.02 -21.23 8.75
CA ILE A 338 -6.25 -21.04 7.96
C ILE A 338 -7.27 -20.10 8.60
N ASN A 339 -7.22 -19.87 9.90
CA ASN A 339 -8.22 -19.11 10.66
C ASN A 339 -7.94 -17.61 10.72
N TYR A 340 -6.71 -17.19 10.40
CA TYR A 340 -6.29 -15.80 10.61
C TYR A 340 -6.91 -14.81 9.62
N SER A 341 -7.25 -15.25 8.40
CA SER A 341 -7.92 -14.39 7.42
C SER A 341 -9.26 -13.85 7.93
N GLU A 342 -10.02 -14.65 8.68
CA GLU A 342 -11.27 -14.21 9.32
C GLU A 342 -11.04 -13.17 10.43
N LEU A 343 -9.98 -13.32 11.21
CA LEU A 343 -9.63 -12.34 12.24
C LEU A 343 -9.32 -10.97 11.60
N ILE A 344 -8.58 -10.95 10.51
CA ILE A 344 -8.25 -9.73 9.76
C ILE A 344 -9.53 -9.11 9.14
N ARG A 345 -10.45 -9.94 8.62
CA ARG A 345 -11.76 -9.50 8.13
C ARG A 345 -12.57 -8.85 9.24
N HIS A 346 -12.63 -9.44 10.42
CA HIS A 346 -13.33 -8.90 11.59
C HIS A 346 -12.66 -7.63 12.13
N ALA A 347 -11.35 -7.51 12.02
CA ALA A 347 -10.62 -6.29 12.35
C ALA A 347 -10.89 -5.13 11.39
N GLY A 348 -11.68 -5.34 10.31
CA GLY A 348 -12.12 -4.29 9.39
C GLY A 348 -11.17 -4.04 8.21
N TYR A 349 -10.29 -4.98 7.89
CA TYR A 349 -9.38 -4.92 6.74
C TYR A 349 -9.88 -5.74 5.54
N ASP A 350 -11.18 -5.87 5.38
CA ASP A 350 -11.81 -6.54 4.25
C ASP A 350 -12.05 -5.57 3.10
N ILE A 351 -11.48 -5.85 1.93
CA ILE A 351 -11.58 -4.99 0.74
C ILE A 351 -13.03 -4.88 0.25
N VAL A 352 -13.78 -5.97 0.31
CA VAL A 352 -15.18 -5.99 -0.18
C VAL A 352 -16.05 -5.07 0.68
N LYS A 353 -15.88 -5.13 2.02
CA LYS A 353 -16.63 -4.26 2.94
C LYS A 353 -16.24 -2.79 2.77
N SER A 354 -14.94 -2.49 2.66
CA SER A 354 -14.46 -1.13 2.47
C SER A 354 -14.92 -0.55 1.13
N THR A 355 -14.94 -1.36 0.06
CA THR A 355 -15.43 -0.94 -1.25
C THR A 355 -16.93 -0.66 -1.25
N ARG A 356 -17.75 -1.53 -0.63
CA ARG A 356 -19.20 -1.30 -0.51
C ARG A 356 -19.52 -0.03 0.28
N TRP A 357 -18.76 0.23 1.34
CA TRP A 357 -18.91 1.46 2.09
C TRP A 357 -18.55 2.68 1.23
N LEU A 358 -17.45 2.62 0.47
CA LEU A 358 -16.98 3.68 -0.41
C LEU A 358 -17.98 3.95 -1.55
N GLU A 359 -18.52 2.89 -2.19
CA GLU A 359 -19.55 2.97 -3.20
C GLU A 359 -20.79 3.70 -2.68
N HIS A 360 -21.32 3.24 -1.53
CA HIS A 360 -22.47 3.90 -0.90
C HIS A 360 -22.19 5.36 -0.56
N TRP A 361 -20.99 5.66 -0.08
CA TRP A 361 -20.57 7.02 0.24
C TRP A 361 -20.57 7.90 -1.02
N TYR A 362 -20.03 7.45 -2.13
CA TYR A 362 -20.00 8.18 -3.38
C TYR A 362 -21.41 8.44 -3.91
N LEU A 363 -22.26 7.42 -3.99
CA LEU A 363 -23.64 7.55 -4.45
C LEU A 363 -24.43 8.54 -3.60
N LYS A 364 -24.34 8.45 -2.27
CA LYS A 364 -24.97 9.39 -1.33
C LYS A 364 -24.49 10.83 -1.52
N LYS A 365 -23.23 11.04 -1.84
CA LYS A 365 -22.67 12.39 -2.03
C LYS A 365 -22.98 12.98 -3.40
N ASP A 366 -23.07 12.14 -4.42
CA ASP A 366 -23.48 12.55 -5.77
C ASP A 366 -24.97 12.91 -5.85
N GLY A 367 -25.77 12.54 -4.85
CA GLY A 367 -27.22 12.80 -4.79
C GLY A 367 -28.07 11.77 -5.51
N LYS A 368 -27.51 10.59 -5.81
CA LYS A 368 -28.19 9.42 -6.40
C LYS A 368 -28.51 8.34 -5.38
#